data_de93991ed84a492bdc7f7b47e30283b4
#
_entry.id   de93991ed84a492bdc7f7b47e30283b4
#
_cell.length_a   1.000
_cell.length_b   1.000
_cell.length_c   1.000
_cell.angle_alpha   90.00
_cell.angle_beta   90.00
_cell.angle_gamma   90.00
#
_symmetry.space_group_name_H-M   'P 1'
#
loop_
_entity.id
_entity.type
_entity.pdbx_description
1 polymer ?
#
loop_
_entity_poly.entity_id
_entity_poly.type
_entity_poly.pdbx_seq_one_letter_code
_entity_poly.pdbx_strand_id
1 'polypeptide(L)'
;MTAYIWQESWDRQQTAFMPDREERFAAMLTAVDAITDGRPPRVLDLAGGPGTIALRTLARFPGAEVTLLDQDPVLLAIAGATLAGRATIVDADLGDPAWRAKLPTDGFDAVLTATALHWLPAERVATLYGEIREALRPGGIFVNADHMPEESLPTLSERLRDRGRELREARYASGAATSWDEWWQRVAADEHLAPKAVERERIYPTATHHQEWTPPALWHVDALRVAGYTEAGVLWRGGTDAAVVGLR
;
A
#
# COMPACT_ATOMS: atom_id res chain seq x y z
N MET A 1 13.48 20.35 3.20
CA MET A 1 13.44 19.65 1.89
C MET A 1 12.04 19.82 1.32
N THR A 2 11.83 19.87 -0.03
CA THR A 2 10.46 19.94 -0.58
C THR A 2 9.73 18.60 -0.42
N ALA A 3 8.41 18.61 -0.30
CA ALA A 3 7.60 17.39 -0.15
C ALA A 3 7.82 16.37 -1.29
N TYR A 4 8.03 16.87 -2.51
CA TYR A 4 8.34 16.03 -3.67
C TYR A 4 9.65 15.25 -3.50
N ILE A 5 10.69 15.87 -2.94
CA ILE A 5 11.97 15.20 -2.64
C ILE A 5 11.76 14.11 -1.57
N TRP A 6 10.89 14.34 -0.58
CA TRP A 6 10.56 13.34 0.43
C TRP A 6 9.83 12.14 -0.17
N GLN A 7 8.85 12.39 -1.03
CA GLN A 7 8.11 11.31 -1.72
C GLN A 7 9.03 10.49 -2.63
N GLU A 8 9.90 11.13 -3.43
CA GLU A 8 10.90 10.43 -4.25
C GLU A 8 11.90 9.64 -3.40
N SER A 9 12.32 10.18 -2.26
CA SER A 9 13.24 9.48 -1.35
C SER A 9 12.60 8.25 -0.73
N TRP A 10 11.30 8.32 -0.42
CA TRP A 10 10.51 7.16 -0.01
C TRP A 10 10.46 6.11 -1.11
N ASP A 11 10.14 6.48 -2.34
CA ASP A 11 10.08 5.54 -3.46
C ASP A 11 11.43 4.86 -3.71
N ARG A 12 12.54 5.58 -3.62
CA ARG A 12 13.89 4.99 -3.72
C ARG A 12 14.18 4.01 -2.57
N GLN A 13 13.82 4.37 -1.35
CA GLN A 13 14.00 3.53 -0.17
C GLN A 13 13.17 2.24 -0.32
N GLN A 14 11.90 2.35 -0.73
CA GLN A 14 11.00 1.21 -0.93
C GLN A 14 11.46 0.30 -2.09
N THR A 15 12.09 0.84 -3.14
CA THR A 15 12.65 0.02 -4.23
C THR A 15 13.78 -0.90 -3.76
N ALA A 16 14.42 -0.62 -2.63
CA ALA A 16 15.40 -1.54 -2.04
C ALA A 16 14.74 -2.79 -1.45
N PHE A 17 13.52 -2.67 -0.94
CA PHE A 17 12.72 -3.81 -0.43
C PHE A 17 12.01 -4.56 -1.56
N MET A 18 11.52 -3.84 -2.55
CA MET A 18 10.67 -4.34 -3.63
C MET A 18 11.21 -3.87 -4.98
N PRO A 19 12.21 -4.53 -5.56
CA PRO A 19 12.81 -4.13 -6.83
C PRO A 19 11.82 -4.11 -8.01
N ASP A 20 10.78 -4.93 -7.95
CA ASP A 20 9.75 -5.11 -8.97
C ASP A 20 8.45 -4.33 -8.69
N ARG A 21 8.50 -3.33 -7.77
CA ARG A 21 7.31 -2.58 -7.37
C ARG A 21 6.60 -1.84 -8.52
N GLU A 22 7.32 -1.38 -9.52
CA GLU A 22 6.72 -0.72 -10.68
C GLU A 22 5.92 -1.69 -11.56
N GLU A 23 6.37 -2.95 -11.70
CA GLU A 23 5.64 -3.99 -12.44
C GLU A 23 4.32 -4.33 -11.75
N ARG A 24 4.34 -4.45 -10.41
CA ARG A 24 3.10 -4.70 -9.66
C ARG A 24 2.13 -3.53 -9.73
N PHE A 25 2.60 -2.30 -9.65
CA PHE A 25 1.75 -1.12 -9.82
C PHE A 25 1.17 -1.04 -11.24
N ALA A 26 1.96 -1.36 -12.26
CA ALA A 26 1.48 -1.44 -13.64
C ALA A 26 0.38 -2.50 -13.79
N ALA A 27 0.52 -3.68 -13.16
CA ALA A 27 -0.51 -4.72 -13.17
C ALA A 27 -1.80 -4.24 -12.48
N MET A 28 -1.69 -3.60 -11.30
CA MET A 28 -2.83 -3.03 -10.57
C MET A 28 -3.58 -2.00 -11.42
N LEU A 29 -2.88 -1.04 -12.01
CA LEU A 29 -3.49 0.02 -12.82
C LEU A 29 -4.04 -0.50 -14.15
N THR A 30 -3.46 -1.56 -14.71
CA THR A 30 -4.02 -2.24 -15.88
C THR A 30 -5.35 -2.92 -15.56
N ALA A 31 -5.49 -3.51 -14.36
CA ALA A 31 -6.76 -4.06 -13.92
C ALA A 31 -7.83 -2.96 -13.72
N VAL A 32 -7.44 -1.80 -13.17
CA VAL A 32 -8.33 -0.63 -13.07
C VAL A 32 -8.80 -0.17 -14.43
N ASP A 33 -7.89 -0.04 -15.40
CA ASP A 33 -8.21 0.36 -16.80
C ASP A 33 -9.25 -0.59 -17.43
N ALA A 34 -9.01 -1.89 -17.24
CA ALA A 34 -9.89 -2.93 -17.78
C ALA A 34 -11.33 -2.87 -17.24
N ILE A 35 -11.52 -2.59 -15.93
CA ILE A 35 -12.84 -2.54 -15.34
C ILE A 35 -13.58 -1.22 -15.55
N THR A 36 -12.84 -0.15 -15.83
CA THR A 36 -13.43 1.17 -16.10
C THR A 36 -13.66 1.46 -17.58
N ASP A 37 -13.20 0.59 -18.45
CA ASP A 37 -13.32 0.72 -19.91
C ASP A 37 -12.85 2.09 -20.40
N GLY A 38 -11.68 2.52 -19.91
CA GLY A 38 -11.06 3.81 -20.23
C GLY A 38 -11.73 5.04 -19.61
N ARG A 39 -12.77 4.90 -18.82
CA ARG A 39 -13.37 6.03 -18.08
C ARG A 39 -12.43 6.46 -16.93
N PRO A 40 -12.41 7.76 -16.59
CA PRO A 40 -11.71 8.21 -15.39
C PRO A 40 -12.23 7.49 -14.14
N PRO A 41 -11.38 6.74 -13.40
CA PRO A 41 -11.79 5.97 -12.25
C PRO A 41 -11.91 6.82 -10.98
N ARG A 42 -12.75 6.36 -10.06
CA ARG A 42 -12.68 6.76 -8.65
C ARG A 42 -11.88 5.72 -7.89
N VAL A 43 -10.73 6.11 -7.36
CA VAL A 43 -9.75 5.20 -6.73
C VAL A 43 -9.55 5.57 -5.28
N LEU A 44 -9.61 4.58 -4.39
CA LEU A 44 -9.11 4.66 -3.02
C LEU A 44 -7.72 4.05 -2.95
N ASP A 45 -6.72 4.87 -2.63
CA ASP A 45 -5.37 4.45 -2.26
C ASP A 45 -5.39 4.19 -0.75
N LEU A 46 -5.57 2.91 -0.37
CA LEU A 46 -5.81 2.46 1.00
C LEU A 46 -4.49 2.16 1.69
N ALA A 47 -4.23 2.81 2.83
CA ALA A 47 -2.92 2.88 3.47
C ALA A 47 -1.86 3.38 2.48
N GLY A 48 -2.19 4.50 1.80
CA GLY A 48 -1.46 5.00 0.63
C GLY A 48 -0.13 5.66 0.96
N GLY A 49 0.21 5.80 2.26
CA GLY A 49 1.45 6.40 2.69
C GLY A 49 1.67 7.79 2.11
N PRO A 50 2.84 8.07 1.50
CA PRO A 50 3.13 9.39 0.93
C PRO A 50 2.52 9.58 -0.48
N GLY A 51 1.60 8.70 -0.92
CA GLY A 51 0.85 8.85 -2.16
C GLY A 51 1.47 8.18 -3.39
N THR A 52 2.25 7.13 -3.21
CA THR A 52 2.93 6.42 -4.31
C THR A 52 1.96 5.90 -5.37
N ILE A 53 0.88 5.21 -4.98
CA ILE A 53 -0.14 4.69 -5.89
C ILE A 53 -1.00 5.84 -6.42
N ALA A 54 -1.38 6.79 -5.57
CA ALA A 54 -2.15 7.97 -5.94
C ALA A 54 -1.49 8.75 -7.08
N LEU A 55 -0.17 9.00 -7.00
CA LEU A 55 0.59 9.70 -8.05
C LEU A 55 0.57 8.94 -9.38
N ARG A 56 0.75 7.61 -9.35
CA ARG A 56 0.74 6.76 -10.55
C ARG A 56 -0.66 6.67 -11.15
N THR A 57 -1.69 6.62 -10.30
CA THR A 57 -3.10 6.67 -10.73
C THR A 57 -3.40 7.96 -11.47
N LEU A 58 -3.03 9.12 -10.90
CA LEU A 58 -3.23 10.43 -11.52
C LEU A 58 -2.43 10.61 -12.81
N ALA A 59 -1.25 9.98 -12.92
CA ALA A 59 -0.45 10.01 -14.14
C ALA A 59 -1.04 9.12 -15.24
N ARG A 60 -1.60 7.95 -14.87
CA ARG A 60 -2.17 6.98 -15.83
C ARG A 60 -3.56 7.36 -16.30
N PHE A 61 -4.37 7.98 -15.42
CA PHE A 61 -5.77 8.31 -15.67
C PHE A 61 -6.01 9.82 -15.46
N PRO A 62 -5.78 10.67 -16.48
CA PRO A 62 -6.13 12.09 -16.40
C PRO A 62 -7.63 12.25 -16.10
N GLY A 63 -7.98 12.93 -15.02
CA GLY A 63 -9.36 13.08 -14.57
C GLY A 63 -9.83 12.05 -13.54
N ALA A 64 -8.96 11.11 -13.09
CA ALA A 64 -9.28 10.24 -11.97
C ALA A 64 -9.59 11.03 -10.68
N GLU A 65 -10.59 10.58 -9.94
CA GLU A 65 -10.87 11.06 -8.59
C GLU A 65 -10.14 10.12 -7.60
N VAL A 66 -9.11 10.63 -6.92
CA VAL A 66 -8.31 9.84 -5.99
C VAL A 66 -8.60 10.27 -4.55
N THR A 67 -8.90 9.31 -3.70
CA THR A 67 -8.89 9.45 -2.24
C THR A 67 -7.72 8.63 -1.71
N LEU A 68 -6.87 9.25 -0.89
CA LEU A 68 -5.79 8.58 -0.18
C LEU A 68 -6.15 8.51 1.30
N LEU A 69 -6.08 7.32 1.88
CA LEU A 69 -6.30 7.11 3.31
C LEU A 69 -5.04 6.51 3.94
N ASP A 70 -4.59 7.10 5.03
CA ASP A 70 -3.52 6.57 5.88
C ASP A 70 -3.71 7.09 7.32
N GLN A 71 -2.94 6.59 8.29
CA GLN A 71 -2.93 7.11 9.66
C GLN A 71 -1.59 7.72 10.05
N ASP A 72 -0.52 7.52 9.26
CA ASP A 72 0.80 8.04 9.58
C ASP A 72 0.89 9.55 9.30
N PRO A 73 1.03 10.39 10.34
CA PRO A 73 0.98 11.85 10.17
C PRO A 73 2.15 12.41 9.35
N VAL A 74 3.29 11.71 9.29
CA VAL A 74 4.43 12.11 8.46
C VAL A 74 4.12 11.82 6.99
N LEU A 75 3.65 10.62 6.71
CA LEU A 75 3.35 10.19 5.34
C LEU A 75 2.19 10.98 4.77
N LEU A 76 1.14 11.25 5.57
CA LEU A 76 0.03 12.14 5.18
C LEU A 76 0.48 13.58 4.90
N ALA A 77 1.42 14.12 5.67
CA ALA A 77 1.97 15.46 5.42
C ALA A 77 2.73 15.50 4.08
N ILE A 78 3.52 14.47 3.77
CA ILE A 78 4.21 14.34 2.49
C ILE A 78 3.20 14.20 1.35
N ALA A 79 2.19 13.31 1.49
CA ALA A 79 1.14 13.10 0.50
C ALA A 79 0.36 14.38 0.21
N GLY A 80 -0.10 15.08 1.24
CA GLY A 80 -0.87 16.32 1.11
C GLY A 80 -0.11 17.40 0.32
N ALA A 81 1.17 17.57 0.62
CA ALA A 81 2.01 18.55 -0.09
C ALA A 81 2.39 18.09 -1.51
N THR A 82 2.63 16.79 -1.73
CA THR A 82 3.02 16.25 -3.04
C THR A 82 1.83 16.19 -4.00
N LEU A 83 0.67 15.77 -3.52
CA LEU A 83 -0.55 15.68 -4.32
C LEU A 83 -1.19 17.06 -4.56
N ALA A 84 -0.91 18.05 -3.71
CA ALA A 84 -1.26 19.46 -3.92
C ALA A 84 -2.73 19.69 -4.33
N GLY A 85 -3.68 19.07 -3.62
CA GLY A 85 -5.12 19.18 -3.88
C GLY A 85 -5.65 18.34 -5.05
N ARG A 86 -4.81 17.53 -5.69
CA ARG A 86 -5.22 16.57 -6.74
C ARG A 86 -5.86 15.29 -6.20
N ALA A 87 -5.82 15.08 -4.89
CA ALA A 87 -6.44 13.95 -4.22
C ALA A 87 -7.07 14.40 -2.90
N THR A 88 -8.12 13.72 -2.46
CA THR A 88 -8.68 13.87 -1.12
C THR A 88 -7.81 13.07 -0.15
N ILE A 89 -7.32 13.70 0.92
CA ILE A 89 -6.52 13.04 1.96
C ILE A 89 -7.40 12.75 3.17
N VAL A 90 -7.40 11.51 3.63
CA VAL A 90 -8.20 11.05 4.78
C VAL A 90 -7.27 10.45 5.83
N ASP A 91 -7.30 10.99 7.04
CA ASP A 91 -6.61 10.44 8.21
C ASP A 91 -7.55 9.43 8.89
N ALA A 92 -7.21 8.13 8.80
CA ALA A 92 -7.98 7.06 9.43
C ALA A 92 -7.13 5.83 9.72
N ASP A 93 -7.43 5.18 10.84
CA ASP A 93 -6.86 3.90 11.26
C ASP A 93 -7.70 2.75 10.70
N LEU A 94 -7.10 1.88 9.91
CA LEU A 94 -7.74 0.64 9.41
C LEU A 94 -7.99 -0.40 10.52
N GLY A 95 -7.40 -0.23 11.69
CA GLY A 95 -7.73 -0.98 12.90
C GLY A 95 -9.11 -0.61 13.48
N ASP A 96 -9.58 0.64 13.25
CA ASP A 96 -10.89 1.12 13.70
C ASP A 96 -11.99 0.72 12.68
N PRO A 97 -13.03 -0.04 13.08
CA PRO A 97 -14.15 -0.39 12.20
C PRO A 97 -14.89 0.81 11.59
N ALA A 98 -14.78 2.00 12.20
CA ALA A 98 -15.44 3.23 11.74
C ALA A 98 -14.67 3.97 10.63
N TRP A 99 -13.52 3.46 10.14
CA TRP A 99 -12.69 4.13 9.13
C TRP A 99 -13.47 4.56 7.88
N ARG A 100 -14.44 3.75 7.45
CA ARG A 100 -15.27 4.04 6.25
C ARG A 100 -16.17 5.25 6.41
N ALA A 101 -16.56 5.62 7.63
CA ALA A 101 -17.40 6.80 7.86
C ALA A 101 -16.69 8.11 7.48
N LYS A 102 -15.37 8.08 7.32
CA LYS A 102 -14.56 9.23 6.89
C LYS A 102 -14.44 9.33 5.36
N LEU A 103 -14.87 8.32 4.61
CA LEU A 103 -14.78 8.29 3.15
C LEU A 103 -15.92 9.03 2.46
N PRO A 104 -15.72 9.50 1.21
CA PRO A 104 -16.81 9.91 0.33
C PRO A 104 -17.84 8.80 0.13
N THR A 105 -19.14 9.15 0.06
CA THR A 105 -20.26 8.19 0.06
C THR A 105 -20.56 7.54 -1.28
N ASP A 106 -19.99 8.05 -2.39
CA ASP A 106 -20.39 7.63 -3.75
C ASP A 106 -19.77 6.31 -4.24
N GLY A 107 -18.95 5.68 -3.40
CA GLY A 107 -18.25 4.43 -3.69
C GLY A 107 -17.09 4.60 -4.68
N PHE A 108 -16.26 3.55 -4.81
CA PHE A 108 -15.05 3.53 -5.63
C PHE A 108 -15.15 2.49 -6.75
N ASP A 109 -14.55 2.80 -7.89
CA ASP A 109 -14.35 1.82 -8.97
C ASP A 109 -13.21 0.86 -8.61
N ALA A 110 -12.19 1.35 -7.90
CA ALA A 110 -11.09 0.53 -7.41
C ALA A 110 -10.63 0.95 -6.01
N VAL A 111 -10.25 -0.05 -5.20
CA VAL A 111 -9.50 0.13 -3.95
C VAL A 111 -8.17 -0.57 -4.12
N LEU A 112 -7.08 0.17 -3.96
CA LEU A 112 -5.71 -0.30 -4.16
C LEU A 112 -4.92 -0.16 -2.87
N THR A 113 -4.12 -1.16 -2.52
CA THR A 113 -3.20 -1.12 -1.39
C THR A 113 -1.92 -1.87 -1.71
N ALA A 114 -0.80 -1.45 -1.16
CA ALA A 114 0.47 -2.15 -1.33
C ALA A 114 1.31 -2.09 -0.06
N THR A 115 1.85 -3.25 0.36
CA THR A 115 2.78 -3.40 1.50
C THR A 115 2.29 -2.72 2.78
N ALA A 116 1.03 -2.92 3.10
CA ALA A 116 0.41 -2.27 4.25
C ALA A 116 -0.38 -3.24 5.13
N LEU A 117 -1.13 -4.19 4.55
CA LEU A 117 -2.05 -5.01 5.32
C LEU A 117 -1.35 -6.07 6.17
N HIS A 118 -0.09 -6.38 5.91
CA HIS A 118 0.73 -7.27 6.72
C HIS A 118 1.01 -6.74 8.15
N TRP A 119 0.72 -5.47 8.42
CA TRP A 119 0.78 -4.88 9.76
C TRP A 119 -0.48 -5.14 10.60
N LEU A 120 -1.55 -5.65 10.00
CA LEU A 120 -2.81 -5.95 10.68
C LEU A 120 -2.91 -7.44 11.04
N PRO A 121 -3.56 -7.79 12.16
CA PRO A 121 -3.83 -9.20 12.49
C PRO A 121 -4.76 -9.85 11.46
N ALA A 122 -4.66 -11.16 11.31
CA ALA A 122 -5.41 -11.97 10.34
C ALA A 122 -6.93 -11.71 10.38
N GLU A 123 -7.50 -11.70 11.58
CA GLU A 123 -8.95 -11.49 11.77
C GLU A 123 -9.37 -10.09 11.33
N ARG A 124 -8.50 -9.09 11.52
CA ARG A 124 -8.77 -7.72 11.08
C ARG A 124 -8.71 -7.62 9.55
N VAL A 125 -7.71 -8.24 8.91
CA VAL A 125 -7.62 -8.28 7.44
C VAL A 125 -8.84 -8.97 6.82
N ALA A 126 -9.27 -10.11 7.38
CA ALA A 126 -10.45 -10.81 6.91
C ALA A 126 -11.73 -9.95 6.99
N THR A 127 -11.92 -9.24 8.12
CA THR A 127 -13.05 -8.31 8.30
C THR A 127 -12.94 -7.11 7.34
N LEU A 128 -11.74 -6.55 7.20
CA LEU A 128 -11.45 -5.41 6.34
C LEU A 128 -11.81 -5.69 4.87
N TYR A 129 -11.62 -6.91 4.39
CA TYR A 129 -12.01 -7.29 3.02
C TYR A 129 -13.51 -7.13 2.77
N GLY A 130 -14.36 -7.48 3.75
CA GLY A 130 -15.79 -7.22 3.68
C GLY A 130 -16.12 -5.71 3.67
N GLU A 131 -15.45 -4.95 4.53
CA GLU A 131 -15.61 -3.50 4.61
C GLU A 131 -15.16 -2.79 3.32
N ILE A 132 -14.05 -3.22 2.71
CA ILE A 132 -13.57 -2.72 1.41
C ILE A 132 -14.57 -3.04 0.31
N ARG A 133 -15.11 -4.27 0.31
CA ARG A 133 -16.14 -4.65 -0.67
C ARG A 133 -17.35 -3.73 -0.61
N GLU A 134 -17.77 -3.32 0.58
CA GLU A 134 -18.89 -2.37 0.74
C GLU A 134 -18.54 -0.95 0.27
N ALA A 135 -17.27 -0.54 0.30
CA ALA A 135 -16.82 0.73 -0.23
C ALA A 135 -16.72 0.76 -1.77
N LEU A 136 -16.61 -0.40 -2.42
CA LEU A 136 -16.59 -0.51 -3.88
C LEU A 136 -17.99 -0.30 -4.48
N ARG A 137 -18.07 0.16 -5.70
CA ARG A 137 -19.26 0.10 -6.55
C ARG A 137 -19.48 -1.33 -7.07
N PRO A 138 -20.71 -1.72 -7.45
CA PRO A 138 -20.91 -2.97 -8.19
C PRO A 138 -20.02 -3.03 -9.44
N GLY A 139 -19.30 -4.13 -9.63
CA GLY A 139 -18.30 -4.30 -10.69
C GLY A 139 -16.95 -3.64 -10.42
N GLY A 140 -16.76 -3.03 -9.25
CA GLY A 140 -15.47 -2.48 -8.83
C GLY A 140 -14.51 -3.55 -8.32
N ILE A 141 -13.21 -3.22 -8.27
CA ILE A 141 -12.17 -4.17 -7.85
C ILE A 141 -11.43 -3.69 -6.60
N PHE A 142 -10.98 -4.67 -5.83
CA PHE A 142 -9.96 -4.49 -4.79
C PHE A 142 -8.67 -5.18 -5.23
N VAL A 143 -7.52 -4.52 -5.07
CA VAL A 143 -6.21 -5.13 -5.30
C VAL A 143 -5.31 -4.89 -4.10
N ASN A 144 -4.76 -5.98 -3.54
CA ASN A 144 -3.74 -5.96 -2.50
C ASN A 144 -2.44 -6.55 -3.05
N ALA A 145 -1.39 -5.74 -3.13
CA ALA A 145 -0.04 -6.17 -3.52
C ALA A 145 0.87 -6.19 -2.30
N ASP A 146 1.30 -7.39 -1.87
CA ASP A 146 2.05 -7.54 -0.62
C ASP A 146 3.06 -8.69 -0.66
N HIS A 147 3.78 -8.88 0.44
CA HIS A 147 4.61 -10.04 0.69
C HIS A 147 3.70 -11.26 0.89
N MET A 148 3.68 -12.15 -0.09
CA MET A 148 2.80 -13.33 -0.13
C MET A 148 3.61 -14.54 -0.59
N PRO A 149 4.34 -15.22 0.31
CA PRO A 149 5.21 -16.34 -0.02
C PRO A 149 4.42 -17.49 -0.66
N GLU A 150 5.12 -18.30 -1.46
CA GLU A 150 4.57 -19.51 -2.07
C GLU A 150 4.76 -20.70 -1.12
N GLU A 151 3.67 -21.23 -0.56
CA GLU A 151 3.72 -22.33 0.40
C GLU A 151 4.16 -23.66 -0.22
N SER A 152 3.88 -23.87 -1.50
CA SER A 152 4.29 -25.09 -2.20
C SER A 152 5.81 -25.15 -2.48
N LEU A 153 6.53 -24.04 -2.29
CA LEU A 153 7.96 -23.91 -2.54
C LEU A 153 8.72 -23.35 -1.30
N PRO A 154 8.60 -23.95 -0.12
CA PRO A 154 9.11 -23.36 1.13
C PRO A 154 10.62 -23.12 1.09
N THR A 155 11.39 -24.07 0.62
CA THR A 155 12.87 -23.95 0.53
C THR A 155 13.30 -22.86 -0.46
N LEU A 156 12.62 -22.76 -1.61
CA LEU A 156 12.94 -21.73 -2.61
C LEU A 156 12.52 -20.35 -2.10
N SER A 157 11.37 -20.23 -1.49
CA SER A 157 10.88 -18.98 -0.90
C SER A 157 11.82 -18.45 0.18
N GLU A 158 12.36 -19.33 1.04
CA GLU A 158 13.37 -18.96 2.03
C GLU A 158 14.66 -18.44 1.37
N ARG A 159 15.20 -19.16 0.39
CA ARG A 159 16.41 -18.74 -0.34
C ARG A 159 16.23 -17.43 -1.10
N LEU A 160 15.05 -17.19 -1.65
CA LEU A 160 14.72 -15.93 -2.33
C LEU A 160 14.68 -14.76 -1.33
N ARG A 161 14.10 -14.94 -0.15
CA ARG A 161 14.10 -13.94 0.93
C ARG A 161 15.52 -13.62 1.39
N ASP A 162 16.35 -14.65 1.63
CA ASP A 162 17.73 -14.47 2.06
C ASP A 162 18.53 -13.71 1.00
N ARG A 163 18.38 -14.11 -0.26
CA ARG A 163 19.04 -13.41 -1.37
C ARG A 163 18.59 -11.97 -1.53
N GLY A 164 17.28 -11.71 -1.36
CA GLY A 164 16.70 -10.36 -1.36
C GLY A 164 17.31 -9.50 -0.23
N ARG A 165 17.48 -10.07 0.97
CA ARG A 165 18.11 -9.40 2.11
C ARG A 165 19.58 -9.04 1.81
N GLU A 166 20.37 -9.98 1.32
CA GLU A 166 21.77 -9.73 0.94
C GLU A 166 21.90 -8.60 -0.08
N LEU A 167 21.07 -8.61 -1.12
CA LEU A 167 21.07 -7.58 -2.16
C LEU A 167 20.67 -6.20 -1.60
N ARG A 168 19.72 -6.16 -0.68
CA ARG A 168 19.31 -4.93 0.00
C ARG A 168 20.42 -4.37 0.87
N GLU A 169 21.05 -5.21 1.68
CA GLU A 169 22.20 -4.83 2.52
C GLU A 169 23.36 -4.28 1.68
N ALA A 170 23.65 -4.92 0.55
CA ALA A 170 24.68 -4.44 -0.39
C ALA A 170 24.33 -3.03 -0.96
N ARG A 171 23.05 -2.75 -1.24
CA ARG A 171 22.60 -1.41 -1.67
C ARG A 171 22.77 -0.37 -0.58
N TYR A 172 22.47 -0.72 0.68
CA TYR A 172 22.70 0.17 1.81
C TYR A 172 24.19 0.46 2.01
N ALA A 173 25.03 -0.58 2.03
CA ALA A 173 26.47 -0.44 2.19
C ALA A 173 27.13 0.39 1.09
N SER A 174 26.62 0.35 -0.15
CA SER A 174 27.10 1.16 -1.27
C SER A 174 26.55 2.58 -1.34
N GLY A 175 25.60 2.95 -0.45
CA GLY A 175 24.88 4.23 -0.51
C GLY A 175 23.89 4.35 -1.68
N ALA A 176 23.59 3.27 -2.38
CA ALA A 176 22.62 3.25 -3.49
C ALA A 176 21.17 3.36 -3.00
N ALA A 177 20.92 3.05 -1.74
CA ALA A 177 19.63 3.24 -1.08
C ALA A 177 19.84 3.67 0.37
N THR A 178 18.88 4.41 0.91
CA THR A 178 18.83 4.76 2.33
C THR A 178 18.11 3.65 3.08
N SER A 179 18.64 3.21 4.22
CA SER A 179 17.95 2.23 5.07
C SER A 179 16.66 2.82 5.68
N TRP A 180 15.80 1.95 6.21
CA TRP A 180 14.58 2.37 6.90
C TRP A 180 14.90 3.33 8.05
N ASP A 181 15.82 2.93 8.94
CA ASP A 181 16.18 3.73 10.13
C ASP A 181 16.80 5.07 9.75
N GLU A 182 17.71 5.10 8.77
CA GLU A 182 18.29 6.35 8.28
C GLU A 182 17.24 7.29 7.68
N TRP A 183 16.25 6.73 6.95
CA TRP A 183 15.18 7.54 6.37
C TRP A 183 14.37 8.23 7.47
N TRP A 184 13.97 7.49 8.51
CA TRP A 184 13.23 8.05 9.64
C TRP A 184 14.05 9.01 10.49
N GLN A 185 15.36 8.76 10.67
CA GLN A 185 16.26 9.73 11.32
C GLN A 185 16.31 11.05 10.55
N ARG A 186 16.37 11.01 9.22
CA ARG A 186 16.34 12.21 8.38
C ARG A 186 15.00 12.94 8.47
N VAL A 187 13.89 12.22 8.54
CA VAL A 187 12.55 12.80 8.78
C VAL A 187 12.52 13.52 10.13
N ALA A 188 13.00 12.89 11.20
CA ALA A 188 13.03 13.48 12.53
C ALA A 188 13.95 14.72 12.63
N ALA A 189 14.93 14.84 11.74
CA ALA A 189 15.83 16.00 11.66
C ALA A 189 15.33 17.12 10.72
N ASP A 190 14.27 16.90 9.93
CA ASP A 190 13.69 17.92 9.04
C ASP A 190 12.76 18.85 9.82
N GLU A 191 12.99 20.17 9.76
CA GLU A 191 12.25 21.17 10.54
C GLU A 191 10.73 21.15 10.32
N HIS A 192 10.27 20.73 9.13
CA HIS A 192 8.85 20.69 8.78
C HIS A 192 8.20 19.36 9.16
N LEU A 193 8.94 18.25 9.14
CA LEU A 193 8.43 16.91 9.44
C LEU A 193 8.66 16.48 10.89
N ALA A 194 9.64 17.06 11.60
CA ALA A 194 9.96 16.71 12.99
C ALA A 194 8.73 16.75 13.93
N PRO A 195 7.83 17.76 13.88
CA PRO A 195 6.63 17.75 14.71
C PRO A 195 5.70 16.56 14.41
N LYS A 196 5.61 16.15 13.14
CA LYS A 196 4.83 14.99 12.71
C LYS A 196 5.51 13.67 13.09
N ALA A 197 6.83 13.62 13.12
CA ALA A 197 7.57 12.47 13.63
C ALA A 197 7.27 12.21 15.12
N VAL A 198 7.18 13.26 15.93
CA VAL A 198 6.78 13.16 17.35
C VAL A 198 5.32 12.67 17.50
N GLU A 199 4.42 13.12 16.63
CA GLU A 199 3.02 12.63 16.60
C GLU A 199 2.97 11.15 16.24
N ARG A 200 3.76 10.73 15.24
CA ARG A 200 3.89 9.35 14.79
C ARG A 200 4.35 8.39 15.90
N GLU A 201 5.30 8.79 16.74
CA GLU A 201 5.79 7.96 17.84
C GLU A 201 4.69 7.60 18.86
N ARG A 202 3.63 8.40 18.95
CA ARG A 202 2.48 8.11 19.81
C ARG A 202 1.55 7.05 19.20
N ILE A 203 1.47 7.01 17.87
CA ILE A 203 0.68 6.03 17.11
C ILE A 203 1.44 4.70 17.02
N TYR A 204 2.76 4.78 16.75
CA TYR A 204 3.64 3.63 16.56
C TYR A 204 4.77 3.63 17.60
N PRO A 205 4.51 3.36 18.88
CA PRO A 205 5.56 3.30 19.87
C PRO A 205 6.55 2.17 19.56
N THR A 206 7.84 2.47 19.61
CA THR A 206 8.94 1.57 19.23
C THR A 206 8.89 0.21 19.96
N ALA A 207 8.24 0.16 21.13
CA ALA A 207 8.06 -1.07 21.91
C ALA A 207 6.97 -2.02 21.38
N THR A 208 6.15 -1.59 20.41
CA THR A 208 5.00 -2.34 19.90
C THR A 208 5.10 -2.67 18.40
N HIS A 209 6.30 -2.95 17.90
CA HIS A 209 6.43 -3.50 16.56
C HIS A 209 5.70 -4.85 16.51
N HIS A 210 4.49 -4.84 15.96
CA HIS A 210 3.79 -6.07 15.64
C HIS A 210 4.64 -6.84 14.63
N GLN A 211 4.77 -8.15 14.87
CA GLN A 211 5.43 -9.02 13.90
C GLN A 211 4.64 -8.97 12.61
N GLU A 212 5.33 -8.69 11.49
CA GLU A 212 4.73 -8.74 10.15
C GLU A 212 4.06 -10.10 9.95
N TRP A 213 2.82 -10.07 9.50
CA TRP A 213 2.06 -11.26 9.17
C TRP A 213 1.88 -11.33 7.66
N THR A 214 2.62 -12.25 7.03
CA THR A 214 2.70 -12.40 5.57
C THR A 214 2.15 -13.74 5.13
N PRO A 215 0.82 -13.92 5.06
CA PRO A 215 0.22 -15.16 4.62
C PRO A 215 0.39 -15.34 3.10
N PRO A 216 0.26 -16.60 2.61
CA PRO A 216 0.35 -16.86 1.17
C PRO A 216 -0.80 -16.25 0.39
N ALA A 217 -0.59 -16.04 -0.92
CA ALA A 217 -1.61 -15.45 -1.80
C ALA A 217 -2.95 -16.22 -1.77
N LEU A 218 -2.93 -17.54 -1.61
CA LEU A 218 -4.14 -18.34 -1.53
C LEU A 218 -4.99 -18.03 -0.30
N TRP A 219 -4.37 -17.73 0.84
CA TRP A 219 -5.11 -17.27 2.02
C TRP A 219 -5.90 -16.00 1.72
N HIS A 220 -5.29 -15.03 1.06
CA HIS A 220 -5.95 -13.78 0.68
C HIS A 220 -7.09 -14.03 -0.32
N VAL A 221 -6.87 -14.90 -1.33
CA VAL A 221 -7.89 -15.27 -2.32
C VAL A 221 -9.10 -15.90 -1.63
N ASP A 222 -8.88 -16.82 -0.69
CA ASP A 222 -9.97 -17.47 0.04
C ASP A 222 -10.68 -16.49 0.98
N ALA A 223 -9.95 -15.59 1.66
CA ALA A 223 -10.55 -14.55 2.48
C ALA A 223 -11.42 -13.58 1.66
N LEU A 224 -11.00 -13.21 0.45
CA LEU A 224 -11.81 -12.41 -0.47
C LEU A 224 -13.10 -13.13 -0.88
N ARG A 225 -13.02 -14.43 -1.18
CA ARG A 225 -14.21 -15.26 -1.49
C ARG A 225 -15.18 -15.31 -0.31
N VAL A 226 -14.67 -15.52 0.90
CA VAL A 226 -15.46 -15.50 2.14
C VAL A 226 -16.11 -14.15 2.37
N ALA A 227 -15.41 -13.06 2.06
CA ALA A 227 -15.93 -11.69 2.12
C ALA A 227 -17.00 -11.38 1.03
N GLY A 228 -17.28 -12.33 0.10
CA GLY A 228 -18.36 -12.24 -0.88
C GLY A 228 -17.98 -11.58 -2.20
N TYR A 229 -16.69 -11.47 -2.53
CA TYR A 229 -16.27 -11.08 -3.88
C TYR A 229 -16.70 -12.16 -4.90
N THR A 230 -17.23 -11.73 -6.04
CA THR A 230 -17.75 -12.63 -7.08
C THR A 230 -16.65 -13.40 -7.78
N GLU A 231 -15.50 -12.77 -7.94
CA GLU A 231 -14.28 -13.37 -8.45
C GLU A 231 -13.11 -12.98 -7.54
N ALA A 232 -12.19 -13.89 -7.28
CA ALA A 232 -10.96 -13.63 -6.55
C ALA A 232 -9.83 -14.52 -7.07
N GLY A 233 -8.65 -13.92 -7.25
CA GLY A 233 -7.49 -14.62 -7.81
C GLY A 233 -6.19 -13.84 -7.63
N VAL A 234 -5.10 -14.40 -8.16
CA VAL A 234 -3.78 -13.77 -8.23
C VAL A 234 -3.68 -13.02 -9.54
N LEU A 235 -3.46 -11.71 -9.46
CA LEU A 235 -3.30 -10.82 -10.61
C LEU A 235 -1.84 -10.77 -11.10
N TRP A 236 -0.90 -10.77 -10.17
CA TRP A 236 0.54 -10.67 -10.45
C TRP A 236 1.32 -11.46 -9.40
N ARG A 237 2.49 -11.98 -9.79
CA ARG A 237 3.41 -12.65 -8.89
C ARG A 237 4.87 -12.37 -9.29
N GLY A 238 5.70 -12.06 -8.28
CA GLY A 238 7.13 -11.87 -8.42
C GLY A 238 7.88 -12.31 -7.17
N GLY A 239 8.73 -13.36 -7.30
CA GLY A 239 9.51 -13.87 -6.17
C GLY A 239 8.64 -14.32 -4.99
N THR A 240 8.78 -13.65 -3.85
CA THR A 240 8.02 -13.89 -2.62
C THR A 240 6.81 -12.98 -2.47
N ASP A 241 6.50 -12.18 -3.49
CA ASP A 241 5.44 -11.18 -3.49
C ASP A 241 4.34 -11.54 -4.48
N ALA A 242 3.13 -11.05 -4.23
CA ALA A 242 2.01 -11.18 -5.16
C ALA A 242 1.07 -9.99 -5.06
N ALA A 243 0.25 -9.81 -6.10
CA ALA A 243 -0.95 -8.99 -6.05
C ALA A 243 -2.17 -9.90 -6.20
N VAL A 244 -3.07 -9.87 -5.22
CA VAL A 244 -4.37 -10.53 -5.29
C VAL A 244 -5.45 -9.53 -5.65
N VAL A 245 -6.47 -9.98 -6.36
CA VAL A 245 -7.58 -9.16 -6.82
C VAL A 245 -8.91 -9.81 -6.45
N GLY A 246 -9.89 -8.98 -6.07
CA GLY A 246 -11.28 -9.38 -5.90
C GLY A 246 -12.21 -8.45 -6.67
N LEU A 247 -13.19 -8.99 -7.39
CA LEU A 247 -14.25 -8.27 -8.11
C LEU A 247 -15.53 -8.29 -7.26
N ARG A 248 -16.14 -7.10 -7.04
CA ARG A 248 -17.42 -6.98 -6.32
C ARG A 248 -18.62 -7.38 -7.17
#